data_06036e1b24978c07c75f0d28bbce13b7
#
_entry.id   06036e1b24978c07c75f0d28bbce13b7
#
_cell.length_a   1.000
_cell.length_b   1.000
_cell.length_c   1.000
_cell.angle_alpha   90.00
_cell.angle_beta   90.00
_cell.angle_gamma   90.00
#
_symmetry.space_group_name_H-M   'P 1'
#
loop_
_entity.id
_entity.type
_entity.pdbx_description
1 polymer ?
#
loop_
_entity_poly.entity_id
_entity_poly.type
_entity_poly.pdbx_seq_one_letter_code
_entity_poly.pdbx_strand_id
1 'polypeptide(L)'
;MFARTKRLTLRPGWPEDAAAIARAIGHEEVVTKLSRVPWPYTEANAAEWLAMPRAKDNVSLSILAHEEATPRLVGGIGIHPAEDLGGYEIGYWLTPDAWGRGYATEAGKAVLGIARFAMGLKSLRSRYFVDNPASGKVLTKLGFRPTGRTATYSLARGHAVESVTLTLDFDANEPACRMPIAA
;
A
#
# COMPACT_ATOMS: atom_id res chain seq x y z
N MET A 1 -2.10 3.89 14.23
CA MET A 1 -0.71 3.36 14.12
C MET A 1 0.08 4.30 13.24
N PHE A 2 1.35 4.60 13.59
CA PHE A 2 2.23 5.51 12.86
C PHE A 2 3.58 4.81 12.66
N ALA A 3 4.26 5.11 11.57
CA ALA A 3 5.64 4.70 11.38
C ALA A 3 6.44 5.85 10.74
N ARG A 4 7.70 5.98 11.12
CA ARG A 4 8.64 6.93 10.52
C ARG A 4 9.84 6.16 9.99
N THR A 5 10.27 6.53 8.80
CA THR A 5 11.46 6.00 8.14
C THR A 5 12.47 7.14 7.93
N LYS A 6 13.54 6.88 7.20
CA LYS A 6 14.53 7.92 6.89
C LYS A 6 13.92 9.11 6.13
N ARG A 7 13.00 8.85 5.19
CA ARG A 7 12.44 9.87 4.27
C ARG A 7 10.93 10.01 4.35
N LEU A 8 10.24 9.11 5.07
CA LEU A 8 8.78 9.03 5.03
C LEU A 8 8.18 9.06 6.44
N THR A 9 7.00 9.68 6.55
CA THR A 9 6.05 9.43 7.63
C THR A 9 4.87 8.65 7.07
N LEU A 10 4.51 7.56 7.74
CA LEU A 10 3.34 6.75 7.46
C LEU A 10 2.34 7.00 8.60
N ARG A 11 1.17 7.56 8.28
CA ARG A 11 0.12 7.85 9.25
C ARG A 11 -1.27 7.56 8.70
N PRO A 12 -2.28 7.34 9.55
CA PRO A 12 -3.66 7.29 9.09
C PRO A 12 -4.00 8.56 8.30
N GLY A 13 -4.85 8.41 7.31
CA GLY A 13 -5.44 9.55 6.63
C GLY A 13 -6.43 10.26 7.56
N TRP A 14 -6.41 11.58 7.55
CA TRP A 14 -7.34 12.45 8.25
C TRP A 14 -8.37 13.05 7.29
N PRO A 15 -9.54 13.50 7.74
CA PRO A 15 -10.54 14.13 6.86
C PRO A 15 -9.97 15.28 6.02
N GLU A 16 -9.03 16.05 6.56
CA GLU A 16 -8.37 17.19 5.90
C GLU A 16 -7.45 16.76 4.74
N ASP A 17 -7.09 15.49 4.67
CA ASP A 17 -6.25 14.96 3.60
C ASP A 17 -7.02 14.71 2.29
N ALA A 18 -8.36 14.81 2.28
CA ALA A 18 -9.19 14.42 1.13
C ALA A 18 -8.72 15.06 -0.19
N ALA A 19 -8.54 16.38 -0.20
CA ALA A 19 -8.06 17.09 -1.38
C ALA A 19 -6.63 16.66 -1.80
N ALA A 20 -5.73 16.41 -0.83
CA ALA A 20 -4.36 15.98 -1.11
C ALA A 20 -4.33 14.53 -1.65
N ILE A 21 -5.14 13.63 -1.09
CA ILE A 21 -5.30 12.26 -1.56
C ILE A 21 -5.85 12.26 -2.98
N ALA A 22 -6.92 13.02 -3.24
CA ALA A 22 -7.54 13.07 -4.56
C ALA A 22 -6.54 13.56 -5.63
N ARG A 23 -5.76 14.58 -5.34
CA ARG A 23 -4.71 15.06 -6.26
C ARG A 23 -3.62 14.02 -6.48
N ALA A 24 -3.19 13.33 -5.43
CA ALA A 24 -2.05 12.40 -5.51
C ALA A 24 -2.41 11.08 -6.21
N ILE A 25 -3.64 10.56 -6.04
CA ILE A 25 -4.10 9.31 -6.68
C ILE A 25 -4.81 9.56 -8.02
N GLY A 26 -5.35 10.77 -8.24
CA GLY A 26 -6.21 11.14 -9.35
C GLY A 26 -5.47 11.23 -10.70
N HIS A 27 -4.66 10.24 -11.01
CA HIS A 27 -3.97 10.05 -12.27
C HIS A 27 -4.42 8.74 -12.90
N GLU A 28 -4.85 8.76 -14.17
CA GLU A 28 -5.33 7.56 -14.86
C GLU A 28 -4.30 6.42 -14.81
N GLU A 29 -3.04 6.75 -15.00
CA GLU A 29 -1.92 5.81 -14.93
C GLU A 29 -1.70 5.19 -13.53
N VAL A 30 -2.22 5.80 -12.47
CA VAL A 30 -2.23 5.25 -11.11
C VAL A 30 -3.46 4.39 -10.90
N VAL A 31 -4.66 4.94 -11.09
CA VAL A 31 -5.91 4.27 -10.75
C VAL A 31 -6.16 3.02 -11.60
N THR A 32 -5.72 3.02 -12.86
CA THR A 32 -5.81 1.83 -13.74
C THR A 32 -4.91 0.67 -13.28
N LYS A 33 -3.97 0.90 -12.37
CA LYS A 33 -3.15 -0.16 -11.75
C LYS A 33 -3.70 -0.65 -10.40
N LEU A 34 -4.87 -0.15 -10.00
CA LEU A 34 -5.54 -0.48 -8.75
C LEU A 34 -6.86 -1.19 -9.01
N SER A 35 -7.26 -2.09 -8.09
CA SER A 35 -8.49 -2.86 -8.24
C SER A 35 -9.73 -2.08 -7.79
N ARG A 36 -9.65 -1.33 -6.69
CA ARG A 36 -10.80 -0.78 -5.97
C ARG A 36 -10.99 0.73 -6.12
N VAL A 37 -10.23 1.39 -6.96
CA VAL A 37 -10.25 2.84 -7.13
C VAL A 37 -10.97 3.18 -8.42
N PRO A 38 -12.00 4.05 -8.38
CA PRO A 38 -12.72 4.45 -9.59
C PRO A 38 -11.94 5.46 -10.43
N TRP A 39 -12.32 5.61 -11.68
CA TRP A 39 -11.85 6.69 -12.56
C TRP A 39 -13.04 7.44 -13.17
N PRO A 40 -13.08 8.79 -13.14
CA PRO A 40 -12.14 9.68 -12.43
C PRO A 40 -12.24 9.56 -10.91
N TYR A 41 -11.15 9.86 -10.19
CA TYR A 41 -11.13 9.88 -8.74
C TYR A 41 -11.24 11.33 -8.23
N THR A 42 -12.22 11.60 -7.41
CA THR A 42 -12.56 12.95 -6.95
C THR A 42 -12.26 13.15 -5.46
N GLU A 43 -12.29 14.40 -4.99
CA GLU A 43 -12.18 14.71 -3.57
C GLU A 43 -13.34 14.10 -2.76
N ALA A 44 -14.54 14.02 -3.34
CA ALA A 44 -15.68 13.34 -2.71
C ALA A 44 -15.37 11.85 -2.47
N ASN A 45 -14.76 11.14 -3.44
CA ASN A 45 -14.34 9.76 -3.26
C ASN A 45 -13.29 9.61 -2.15
N ALA A 46 -12.36 10.57 -2.05
CA ALA A 46 -11.36 10.57 -0.98
C ALA A 46 -11.99 10.81 0.39
N ALA A 47 -12.92 11.76 0.50
CA ALA A 47 -13.64 12.05 1.74
C ALA A 47 -14.49 10.86 2.20
N GLU A 48 -15.23 10.23 1.27
CA GLU A 48 -15.99 9.01 1.54
C GLU A 48 -15.10 7.88 2.02
N TRP A 49 -13.97 7.63 1.33
CA TRP A 49 -13.00 6.60 1.72
C TRP A 49 -12.40 6.89 3.11
N LEU A 50 -12.10 8.15 3.43
CA LEU A 50 -11.58 8.53 4.75
C LEU A 50 -12.60 8.33 5.87
N ALA A 51 -13.89 8.53 5.58
CA ALA A 51 -14.99 8.35 6.53
C ALA A 51 -15.38 6.89 6.77
N MET A 52 -14.93 5.94 5.93
CA MET A 52 -15.27 4.52 6.07
C MET A 52 -14.78 3.97 7.42
N PRO A 53 -15.63 3.27 8.19
CA PRO A 53 -15.20 2.55 9.38
C PRO A 53 -14.11 1.53 9.03
N ARG A 54 -13.06 1.49 9.81
CA ARG A 54 -11.96 0.53 9.61
C ARG A 54 -12.04 -0.57 10.65
N ALA A 55 -11.96 -1.81 10.19
CA ALA A 55 -11.80 -2.95 11.09
C ALA A 55 -10.47 -2.82 11.85
N LYS A 56 -10.42 -3.38 13.08
CA LYS A 56 -9.24 -3.29 13.95
C LYS A 56 -7.97 -3.90 13.33
N ASP A 57 -8.15 -4.86 12.43
CA ASP A 57 -7.14 -5.60 11.70
C ASP A 57 -6.82 -5.01 10.31
N ASN A 58 -7.36 -3.84 10.00
CA ASN A 58 -7.10 -3.11 8.77
C ASN A 58 -6.10 -1.97 9.03
N VAL A 59 -4.95 -2.02 8.39
CA VAL A 59 -3.94 -0.96 8.41
C VAL A 59 -4.03 -0.18 7.12
N SER A 60 -4.28 1.13 7.22
CA SER A 60 -4.33 2.02 6.07
C SER A 60 -3.61 3.32 6.40
N LEU A 61 -2.52 3.60 5.70
CA LEU A 61 -1.61 4.69 5.98
C LEU A 61 -1.37 5.54 4.73
N SER A 62 -1.44 6.85 4.88
CA SER A 62 -0.91 7.81 3.93
C SER A 62 0.61 7.84 4.01
N ILE A 63 1.27 7.97 2.87
CA ILE A 63 2.73 8.12 2.76
C ILE A 63 3.04 9.58 2.55
N LEU A 64 3.77 10.19 3.49
CA LEU A 64 4.25 11.57 3.39
C LEU A 64 5.77 11.58 3.25
N ALA A 65 6.28 12.23 2.20
CA ALA A 65 7.72 12.39 1.96
C ALA A 65 8.23 13.70 2.56
N HIS A 66 9.45 13.67 3.13
CA HIS A 66 10.13 14.78 3.81
C HIS A 66 11.28 15.36 2.96
N GLU A 67 11.12 15.44 1.65
CA GLU A 67 12.17 16.01 0.78
C GLU A 67 12.06 17.54 0.66
N GLU A 68 10.96 18.11 1.11
CA GLU A 68 10.69 19.56 1.10
C GLU A 68 10.51 20.08 2.54
N ALA A 69 10.45 21.39 2.69
CA ALA A 69 10.24 22.03 4.00
C ALA A 69 8.94 21.57 4.67
N THR A 70 7.91 21.24 3.87
CA THR A 70 6.64 20.70 4.35
C THR A 70 6.46 19.28 3.82
N PRO A 71 6.13 18.29 4.69
CA PRO A 71 5.88 16.92 4.26
C PRO A 71 4.75 16.86 3.21
N ARG A 72 5.02 16.23 2.07
CA ARG A 72 4.08 16.10 0.96
C ARG A 72 3.48 14.70 0.93
N LEU A 73 2.16 14.59 0.78
CA LEU A 73 1.48 13.32 0.55
C LEU A 73 1.85 12.80 -0.85
N VAL A 74 2.45 11.63 -0.91
CA VAL A 74 2.97 11.00 -2.12
C VAL A 74 2.36 9.64 -2.43
N GLY A 75 1.50 9.11 -1.55
CA GLY A 75 0.88 7.81 -1.79
C GLY A 75 0.13 7.25 -0.60
N GLY A 76 -0.22 5.99 -0.70
CA GLY A 76 -0.86 5.20 0.36
C GLY A 76 -0.36 3.78 0.37
N ILE A 77 -0.40 3.15 1.55
CA ILE A 77 -0.03 1.76 1.78
C ILE A 77 -0.90 1.17 2.87
N GLY A 78 -1.27 -0.09 2.75
CA GLY A 78 -2.10 -0.72 3.77
C GLY A 78 -2.03 -2.24 3.76
N ILE A 79 -2.59 -2.83 4.82
CA ILE A 79 -2.82 -4.27 4.96
C ILE A 79 -4.31 -4.44 5.25
N HIS A 80 -4.95 -5.34 4.53
CA HIS A 80 -6.37 -5.63 4.71
C HIS A 80 -6.64 -7.13 4.52
N PRO A 81 -7.72 -7.65 5.11
CA PRO A 81 -8.16 -9.01 4.84
C PRO A 81 -8.42 -9.23 3.34
N ALA A 82 -8.00 -10.36 2.81
CA ALA A 82 -8.21 -10.80 1.44
C ALA A 82 -8.55 -12.28 1.44
N GLU A 83 -9.84 -12.58 1.61
CA GLU A 83 -10.35 -13.94 1.72
C GLU A 83 -10.05 -14.75 0.45
N ASP A 84 -10.15 -14.11 -0.71
CA ASP A 84 -9.84 -14.69 -2.02
C ASP A 84 -8.35 -15.07 -2.20
N LEU A 85 -7.46 -14.51 -1.38
CA LEU A 85 -6.04 -14.87 -1.31
C LEU A 85 -5.69 -15.73 -0.08
N GLY A 86 -6.66 -16.03 0.77
CA GLY A 86 -6.48 -16.85 1.97
C GLY A 86 -5.65 -16.18 3.06
N GLY A 87 -5.88 -14.88 3.34
CA GLY A 87 -5.16 -14.18 4.40
C GLY A 87 -5.23 -12.67 4.31
N TYR A 88 -4.12 -12.01 4.59
CA TYR A 88 -3.99 -10.55 4.53
C TYR A 88 -3.19 -10.13 3.31
N GLU A 89 -3.67 -9.11 2.63
CA GLU A 89 -3.02 -8.52 1.46
C GLU A 89 -2.38 -7.16 1.80
N ILE A 90 -1.14 -6.96 1.37
CA ILE A 90 -0.54 -5.63 1.33
C ILE A 90 -0.77 -5.00 -0.05
N GLY A 91 -1.27 -3.77 -0.04
CA GLY A 91 -1.44 -2.94 -1.23
C GLY A 91 -0.85 -1.56 -1.05
N TYR A 92 -0.41 -0.93 -2.13
CA TYR A 92 0.15 0.42 -2.12
C TYR A 92 -0.02 1.12 -3.47
N TRP A 93 0.07 2.43 -3.44
CA TRP A 93 0.14 3.29 -4.63
C TRP A 93 1.01 4.51 -4.34
N LEU A 94 1.56 5.10 -5.38
CA LEU A 94 2.29 6.37 -5.32
C LEU A 94 1.84 7.28 -6.45
N THR A 95 1.87 8.59 -6.22
CA THR A 95 1.73 9.60 -7.28
C THR A 95 2.87 9.47 -8.30
N PRO A 96 2.65 9.78 -9.59
CA PRO A 96 3.64 9.52 -10.65
C PRO A 96 5.01 10.17 -10.40
N ASP A 97 5.04 11.41 -9.91
CA ASP A 97 6.27 12.15 -9.61
C ASP A 97 7.08 11.58 -8.44
N ALA A 98 6.51 10.65 -7.68
CA ALA A 98 7.19 9.91 -6.61
C ALA A 98 7.71 8.53 -7.05
N TRP A 99 7.47 8.12 -8.31
CA TRP A 99 7.96 6.85 -8.82
C TRP A 99 9.49 6.84 -8.98
N GLY A 100 10.09 5.66 -8.97
CA GLY A 100 11.54 5.49 -9.14
C GLY A 100 12.40 5.91 -7.94
N ARG A 101 11.83 6.58 -6.93
CA ARG A 101 12.55 7.09 -5.76
C ARG A 101 12.73 6.08 -4.63
N GLY A 102 12.18 4.87 -4.77
CA GLY A 102 12.27 3.80 -3.77
C GLY A 102 11.31 3.92 -2.59
N TYR A 103 10.38 4.88 -2.59
CA TYR A 103 9.43 5.12 -1.51
C TYR A 103 8.51 3.93 -1.22
N ALA A 104 7.99 3.25 -2.27
CA ALA A 104 7.16 2.08 -2.07
C ALA A 104 7.91 0.95 -1.33
N THR A 105 9.19 0.73 -1.65
CA THR A 105 10.02 -0.26 -0.96
C THR A 105 10.32 0.16 0.49
N GLU A 106 10.59 1.45 0.73
CA GLU A 106 10.86 1.98 2.06
C GLU A 106 9.62 1.89 2.97
N ALA A 107 8.46 2.34 2.46
CA ALA A 107 7.18 2.23 3.15
C ALA A 107 6.80 0.76 3.39
N GLY A 108 6.98 -0.09 2.38
CA GLY A 108 6.72 -1.52 2.46
C GLY A 108 7.50 -2.20 3.58
N LYS A 109 8.79 -1.93 3.71
CA LYS A 109 9.61 -2.48 4.81
C LYS A 109 9.07 -2.11 6.19
N ALA A 110 8.66 -0.86 6.39
CA ALA A 110 8.05 -0.42 7.64
C ALA A 110 6.73 -1.14 7.93
N VAL A 111 5.87 -1.29 6.89
CA VAL A 111 4.58 -1.97 7.03
C VAL A 111 4.73 -3.48 7.22
N LEU A 112 5.75 -4.13 6.63
CA LEU A 112 6.09 -5.52 6.94
C LEU A 112 6.44 -5.71 8.43
N GLY A 113 7.15 -4.76 9.04
CA GLY A 113 7.39 -4.75 10.48
C GLY A 113 6.09 -4.66 11.28
N ILE A 114 5.14 -3.83 10.87
CA ILE A 114 3.80 -3.74 11.48
C ILE A 114 3.07 -5.10 11.36
N ALA A 115 3.04 -5.69 10.16
CA ALA A 115 2.39 -6.99 9.92
C ALA A 115 2.92 -8.07 10.85
N ARG A 116 4.24 -8.19 10.93
CA ARG A 116 4.91 -9.23 11.70
C ARG A 116 4.78 -9.02 13.22
N PHE A 117 5.12 -7.83 13.71
CA PHE A 117 5.30 -7.60 15.13
C PHE A 117 4.07 -7.02 15.83
N ALA A 118 3.29 -6.17 15.16
CA ALA A 118 2.11 -5.56 15.76
C ALA A 118 0.84 -6.36 15.48
N MET A 119 0.71 -6.94 14.27
CA MET A 119 -0.44 -7.76 13.90
C MET A 119 -0.22 -9.25 14.16
N GLY A 120 1.03 -9.70 14.37
CA GLY A 120 1.36 -11.12 14.62
C GLY A 120 1.14 -12.03 13.41
N LEU A 121 1.10 -11.48 12.20
CA LEU A 121 0.87 -12.25 10.99
C LEU A 121 2.05 -13.18 10.71
N LYS A 122 1.74 -14.38 10.20
CA LYS A 122 2.74 -15.37 9.79
C LYS A 122 3.09 -15.26 8.31
N SER A 123 2.22 -14.68 7.51
CA SER A 123 2.43 -14.47 6.09
C SER A 123 1.60 -13.27 5.61
N LEU A 124 2.03 -12.72 4.47
CA LEU A 124 1.28 -11.73 3.70
C LEU A 124 1.11 -12.20 2.27
N ARG A 125 0.03 -11.76 1.66
CA ARG A 125 -0.26 -11.90 0.24
C ARG A 125 -0.14 -10.56 -0.45
N SER A 126 0.06 -10.57 -1.74
CA SER A 126 -0.05 -9.39 -2.59
C SER A 126 -0.40 -9.82 -4.01
N ARG A 127 -0.87 -8.86 -4.80
CA ARG A 127 -1.07 -9.04 -6.24
C ARG A 127 -0.72 -7.76 -6.99
N TYR A 128 -0.39 -7.91 -8.26
CA TYR A 128 -0.26 -6.79 -9.18
C TYR A 128 -0.73 -7.19 -10.59
N PHE A 129 -1.28 -6.26 -11.34
CA PHE A 129 -1.67 -6.48 -12.73
C PHE A 129 -0.44 -6.77 -13.60
N VAL A 130 -0.53 -7.73 -14.50
CA VAL A 130 0.61 -8.17 -15.34
C VAL A 130 1.25 -7.03 -16.12
N ASP A 131 0.48 -5.99 -16.43
CA ASP A 131 0.95 -4.76 -17.10
C ASP A 131 1.52 -3.70 -16.12
N ASN A 132 1.75 -4.08 -14.84
CA ASN A 132 2.43 -3.25 -13.83
C ASN A 132 3.69 -3.95 -13.28
N PRO A 133 4.70 -4.22 -14.11
CA PRO A 133 5.92 -4.90 -13.66
C PRO A 133 6.71 -4.10 -12.63
N ALA A 134 6.48 -2.78 -12.52
CA ALA A 134 7.10 -1.94 -11.51
C ALA A 134 6.67 -2.36 -10.09
N SER A 135 5.37 -2.65 -9.89
CA SER A 135 4.86 -3.19 -8.62
C SER A 135 5.49 -4.56 -8.31
N GLY A 136 5.60 -5.45 -9.31
CA GLY A 136 6.27 -6.75 -9.15
C GLY A 136 7.72 -6.60 -8.67
N LYS A 137 8.48 -5.64 -9.21
CA LYS A 137 9.86 -5.35 -8.77
C LYS A 137 9.91 -4.86 -7.33
N VAL A 138 8.96 -4.06 -6.89
CA VAL A 138 8.88 -3.61 -5.48
C VAL A 138 8.59 -4.79 -4.57
N LEU A 139 7.60 -5.62 -4.89
CA LEU A 139 7.24 -6.80 -4.10
C LEU A 139 8.40 -7.80 -4.00
N THR A 140 9.13 -8.05 -5.09
CA THR A 140 10.35 -8.89 -5.06
C THR A 140 11.42 -8.32 -4.12
N LYS A 141 11.65 -6.98 -4.13
CA LYS A 141 12.59 -6.32 -3.20
C LYS A 141 12.14 -6.40 -1.74
N LEU A 142 10.85 -6.57 -1.49
CA LEU A 142 10.27 -6.80 -0.17
C LEU A 142 10.31 -8.28 0.26
N GLY A 143 10.76 -9.19 -0.60
CA GLY A 143 10.89 -10.61 -0.32
C GLY A 143 9.69 -11.46 -0.73
N PHE A 144 8.69 -10.89 -1.39
CA PHE A 144 7.56 -11.65 -1.91
C PHE A 144 7.98 -12.56 -3.06
N ARG A 145 7.39 -13.76 -3.12
CA ARG A 145 7.60 -14.77 -4.16
C ARG A 145 6.30 -15.00 -4.93
N PRO A 146 6.33 -15.08 -6.27
CA PRO A 146 5.17 -15.42 -7.08
C PRO A 146 4.61 -16.79 -6.69
N THR A 147 3.28 -16.90 -6.63
CA THR A 147 2.54 -18.14 -6.30
C THR A 147 1.58 -18.58 -7.40
N GLY A 148 1.21 -17.67 -8.31
CA GLY A 148 0.27 -17.99 -9.38
C GLY A 148 -0.23 -16.76 -10.11
N ARG A 149 -1.36 -16.95 -10.79
CA ARG A 149 -2.07 -15.90 -11.50
C ARG A 149 -3.57 -15.98 -11.19
N THR A 150 -4.25 -14.86 -11.26
CA THR A 150 -5.69 -14.73 -11.08
C THR A 150 -6.23 -13.60 -11.94
N ALA A 151 -7.53 -13.56 -12.16
CA ALA A 151 -8.21 -12.41 -12.74
C ALA A 151 -8.72 -11.51 -11.61
N THR A 152 -8.33 -10.25 -11.60
CA THR A 152 -8.76 -9.27 -10.60
C THR A 152 -9.54 -8.15 -11.28
N TYR A 153 -10.76 -7.87 -10.81
CA TYR A 153 -11.58 -6.79 -11.36
C TYR A 153 -10.93 -5.44 -11.05
N SER A 154 -10.81 -4.58 -12.06
CA SER A 154 -10.38 -3.19 -11.91
C SER A 154 -11.57 -2.26 -12.08
N LEU A 155 -11.91 -1.51 -11.03
CA LEU A 155 -13.04 -0.60 -11.05
C LEU A 155 -12.83 0.52 -12.10
N ALA A 156 -11.60 1.05 -12.17
CA ALA A 156 -11.25 2.09 -13.14
C ALA A 156 -11.29 1.61 -14.60
N ARG A 157 -11.00 0.31 -14.85
CA ARG A 157 -11.02 -0.26 -16.21
C ARG A 157 -12.38 -0.88 -16.59
N GLY A 158 -13.24 -1.14 -15.60
CA GLY A 158 -14.55 -1.77 -15.83
C GLY A 158 -14.51 -3.24 -16.23
N HIS A 159 -13.36 -3.92 -16.10
CA HIS A 159 -13.21 -5.33 -16.46
C HIS A 159 -12.16 -6.04 -15.59
N ALA A 160 -12.14 -7.37 -15.64
CA ALA A 160 -11.13 -8.18 -14.97
C ALA A 160 -9.80 -8.13 -15.73
N VAL A 161 -8.71 -8.00 -14.99
CA VAL A 161 -7.34 -7.91 -15.51
C VAL A 161 -6.52 -9.06 -14.92
N GLU A 162 -5.70 -9.69 -15.76
CA GLU A 162 -4.79 -10.73 -15.29
C GLU A 162 -3.81 -10.15 -14.27
N SER A 163 -3.63 -10.85 -13.14
CA SER A 163 -2.80 -10.46 -12.02
C SER A 163 -1.86 -11.59 -11.62
N VAL A 164 -0.65 -11.23 -11.24
CA VAL A 164 0.28 -12.14 -10.57
C VAL A 164 0.00 -12.09 -9.08
N THR A 165 -0.17 -13.24 -8.44
CA THR A 165 -0.29 -13.39 -6.98
C THR A 165 1.05 -13.75 -6.36
N LEU A 166 1.32 -13.22 -5.15
CA LEU A 166 2.58 -13.42 -4.45
C LEU A 166 2.32 -13.67 -2.95
N THR A 167 3.27 -14.36 -2.33
CA THR A 167 3.32 -14.56 -0.88
C THR A 167 4.65 -14.12 -0.29
N LEU A 168 4.60 -13.67 0.95
CA LEU A 168 5.73 -13.51 1.85
C LEU A 168 5.42 -14.26 3.14
N ASP A 169 6.28 -15.19 3.52
CA ASP A 169 6.20 -15.86 4.81
C ASP A 169 7.22 -15.24 5.78
N PHE A 170 6.77 -14.95 6.99
CA PHE A 170 7.64 -14.41 8.03
C PHE A 170 8.29 -15.58 8.79
N ASP A 171 9.61 -15.74 8.65
CA ASP A 171 10.35 -16.77 9.35
C ASP A 171 10.27 -16.56 10.88
N ALA A 172 9.97 -17.63 11.60
CA ALA A 172 9.84 -17.60 13.06
C ALA A 172 11.17 -17.25 13.78
N ASN A 173 12.31 -17.43 13.09
CA ASN A 173 13.65 -17.32 13.66
C ASN A 173 14.41 -16.04 13.36
N GLU A 174 13.86 -15.12 12.58
CA GLU A 174 14.51 -13.83 12.39
C GLU A 174 14.35 -12.96 13.66
N PRO A 175 15.46 -12.44 14.25
CA PRO A 175 15.36 -11.62 15.44
C PRO A 175 14.49 -10.38 15.17
N ALA A 176 13.69 -10.01 16.16
CA ALA A 176 12.89 -8.80 16.12
C ALA A 176 13.80 -7.62 15.75
N CYS A 177 13.64 -7.10 14.54
CA CYS A 177 14.29 -5.83 14.19
C CYS A 177 13.76 -4.79 15.19
N ARG A 178 14.62 -4.31 16.09
CA ARG A 178 14.28 -3.24 17.02
C ARG A 178 13.89 -2.02 16.18
N MET A 179 12.58 -1.79 16.05
CA MET A 179 12.14 -0.50 15.53
C MET A 179 12.61 0.57 16.53
N PRO A 180 13.32 1.62 16.09
CA PRO A 180 13.60 2.73 16.97
C PRO A 180 12.27 3.34 17.41
N ILE A 181 11.95 3.20 18.69
CA ILE A 181 10.86 3.94 19.31
C ILE A 181 11.35 5.39 19.31
N ALA A 182 10.70 6.25 18.52
CA ALA A 182 10.95 7.67 18.61
C ALA A 182 10.48 8.14 20.00
N ALA A 183 11.44 8.53 20.84
CA ALA A 183 11.18 9.24 22.09
C ALA A 183 10.78 10.68 21.80
#